data_3ae3471941e5e484da03b8904ab8b238
#
_entry.id   3ae3471941e5e484da03b8904ab8b238
#
_cell.length_a   1.000
_cell.length_b   1.000
_cell.length_c   1.000
_cell.angle_alpha   90.00
_cell.angle_beta   90.00
_cell.angle_gamma   90.00
#
_symmetry.space_group_name_H-M   'P 1'
#
loop_
_entity.id
_entity.type
_entity.pdbx_description
1 polymer ?
#
loop_
_entity_poly.entity_id
_entity_poly.type
_entity_poly.pdbx_seq_one_letter_code
_entity_poly.pdbx_strand_id
1 'polypeptide(L)'
;LLREQGVEGLVIDDEADFKDFLENNHQYWDYVDDELLAEKHGKCRVTFYLEESESGFSTLAQVRIALSALKKQHPEYAPLLLTMENVEDADWENNWKQFYKPMEIGERLLVIPEWEQAKPTERVKLILNPGLTFGTGSHATTRLCLQALEKHIRGGEKVLDLGCGSGILSIAALLLGARDAFACDIDDKCVGVAYENAALNGIGREHYTVRAGDVLSDKRLAREFGGDYDIVVANIV
;
A
#
# COMPACT_ATOMS: atom_id res chain seq x y z
N LEU A 1 -24.00 9.35 -17.88
CA LEU A 1 -23.29 9.90 -19.05
C LEU A 1 -21.95 9.19 -19.29
N LEU A 2 -20.94 9.26 -18.42
CA LEU A 2 -19.62 8.67 -18.68
C LEU A 2 -19.69 7.15 -18.89
N ARG A 3 -20.40 6.42 -18.03
CA ARG A 3 -20.59 4.96 -18.16
C ARG A 3 -21.29 4.56 -19.47
N GLU A 4 -22.23 5.37 -19.95
CA GLU A 4 -22.92 5.18 -21.23
C GLU A 4 -21.99 5.36 -22.44
N GLN A 5 -20.86 6.04 -22.25
CA GLN A 5 -19.83 6.20 -23.27
C GLN A 5 -18.70 5.16 -23.13
N GLY A 6 -18.90 4.11 -22.32
CA GLY A 6 -17.93 3.03 -22.15
C GLY A 6 -16.77 3.37 -21.22
N VAL A 7 -16.90 4.40 -20.39
CA VAL A 7 -15.89 4.72 -19.37
C VAL A 7 -16.13 3.84 -18.16
N GLU A 8 -15.17 2.97 -17.86
CA GLU A 8 -15.12 2.13 -16.68
C GLU A 8 -14.11 2.74 -15.68
N GLY A 9 -14.40 2.65 -14.40
CA GLY A 9 -13.48 3.20 -13.38
C GLY A 9 -13.53 4.72 -13.29
N LEU A 10 -14.35 5.23 -12.36
CA LEU A 10 -14.49 6.65 -12.09
C LEU A 10 -13.98 6.94 -10.68
N VAL A 11 -13.13 7.97 -10.55
CA VAL A 11 -12.78 8.55 -9.26
C VAL A 11 -13.62 9.81 -9.09
N ILE A 12 -14.43 9.84 -8.05
CA ILE A 12 -15.30 10.98 -7.72
C ILE A 12 -14.73 11.66 -6.48
N ASP A 13 -14.37 12.91 -6.64
CA ASP A 13 -13.95 13.80 -5.57
C ASP A 13 -15.05 14.85 -5.39
N ASP A 14 -15.88 14.66 -4.37
CA ASP A 14 -16.96 15.57 -4.04
C ASP A 14 -16.95 15.91 -2.56
N GLU A 15 -17.01 17.21 -2.24
CA GLU A 15 -17.01 17.69 -0.86
C GLU A 15 -18.21 17.20 -0.06
N ALA A 16 -19.39 17.10 -0.71
CA ALA A 16 -20.60 16.66 -0.04
C ALA A 16 -20.55 15.17 0.34
N ASP A 17 -20.08 14.33 -0.59
CA ASP A 17 -19.86 12.90 -0.34
C ASP A 17 -18.81 12.67 0.76
N PHE A 18 -17.75 13.49 0.76
CA PHE A 18 -16.71 13.41 1.79
C PHE A 18 -17.24 13.82 3.17
N LYS A 19 -18.06 14.86 3.26
CA LYS A 19 -18.71 15.27 4.52
C LYS A 19 -19.70 14.21 5.01
N ASP A 20 -20.52 13.67 4.10
CA ASP A 20 -21.47 12.60 4.43
C ASP A 20 -20.74 11.35 4.94
N PHE A 21 -19.60 11.00 4.32
CA PHE A 21 -18.75 9.92 4.81
C PHE A 21 -18.24 10.20 6.23
N LEU A 22 -17.76 11.40 6.52
CA LEU A 22 -17.27 11.77 7.83
C LEU A 22 -18.39 11.72 8.90
N GLU A 23 -19.58 12.17 8.56
CA GLU A 23 -20.71 12.20 9.49
C GLU A 23 -21.29 10.81 9.79
N ASN A 24 -21.30 9.91 8.80
CA ASN A 24 -21.98 8.62 8.92
C ASN A 24 -21.06 7.43 9.18
N ASN A 25 -19.74 7.62 9.19
CA ASN A 25 -18.78 6.53 9.26
C ASN A 25 -17.71 6.72 10.36
N HIS A 26 -18.08 7.28 11.50
CA HIS A 26 -17.18 7.51 12.65
C HIS A 26 -16.41 6.27 13.13
N GLN A 27 -16.89 5.09 12.79
CA GLN A 27 -16.23 3.83 13.14
C GLN A 27 -14.94 3.55 12.36
N TYR A 28 -14.70 4.28 11.26
CA TYR A 28 -13.53 4.07 10.40
C TYR A 28 -12.46 5.16 10.55
N TRP A 29 -12.71 6.20 11.36
CA TRP A 29 -11.75 7.28 11.56
C TRP A 29 -11.93 7.93 12.95
N ASP A 30 -10.80 8.28 13.56
CA ASP A 30 -10.76 8.97 14.87
C ASP A 30 -10.35 10.43 14.75
N TYR A 31 -9.66 10.78 13.65
CA TYR A 31 -9.16 12.12 13.38
C TYR A 31 -9.07 12.37 11.87
N VAL A 32 -9.40 13.57 11.46
CA VAL A 32 -9.24 14.05 10.08
C VAL A 32 -8.32 15.25 10.09
N ASP A 33 -7.32 15.24 9.23
CA ASP A 33 -6.36 16.32 9.11
C ASP A 33 -7.02 17.57 8.52
N ASP A 34 -6.74 18.74 9.11
CA ASP A 34 -7.25 20.03 8.63
C ASP A 34 -6.77 20.34 7.21
N GLU A 35 -5.57 19.90 6.83
CA GLU A 35 -5.05 20.03 5.47
C GLU A 35 -5.90 19.24 4.47
N LEU A 36 -6.33 18.01 4.83
CA LEU A 36 -7.21 17.19 4.01
C LEU A 36 -8.59 17.83 3.85
N LEU A 37 -9.15 18.40 4.92
CA LEU A 37 -10.42 19.14 4.87
C LEU A 37 -10.32 20.35 3.94
N ALA A 38 -9.23 21.11 4.05
CA ALA A 38 -8.97 22.26 3.19
C ALA A 38 -8.78 21.85 1.72
N GLU A 39 -8.12 20.73 1.47
CA GLU A 39 -7.92 20.18 0.14
C GLU A 39 -9.23 19.76 -0.54
N LYS A 40 -10.17 19.20 0.21
CA LYS A 40 -11.48 18.75 -0.30
C LYS A 40 -12.49 19.88 -0.43
N HIS A 41 -12.25 21.03 0.20
CA HIS A 41 -13.18 22.14 0.19
C HIS A 41 -13.45 22.70 -1.23
N GLY A 42 -14.71 22.80 -1.61
CA GLY A 42 -15.16 23.29 -2.92
C GLY A 42 -14.83 22.38 -4.10
N LYS A 43 -14.30 21.18 -3.86
CA LYS A 43 -14.02 20.22 -4.94
C LYS A 43 -15.28 19.46 -5.32
N CYS A 44 -15.55 19.44 -6.63
CA CYS A 44 -16.45 18.51 -7.29
C CYS A 44 -15.79 18.10 -8.61
N ARG A 45 -15.13 16.95 -8.61
CA ARG A 45 -14.34 16.44 -9.76
C ARG A 45 -14.66 14.98 -10.01
N VAL A 46 -14.79 14.65 -11.29
CA VAL A 46 -14.82 13.24 -11.73
C VAL A 46 -13.61 13.02 -12.61
N THR A 47 -12.73 12.11 -12.20
CA THR A 47 -11.53 11.71 -12.94
C THR A 47 -11.75 10.33 -13.54
N PHE A 48 -11.32 10.14 -14.78
CA PHE A 48 -11.31 8.86 -15.47
C PHE A 48 -10.10 8.77 -16.39
N TYR A 49 -9.72 7.55 -16.71
CA TYR A 49 -8.53 7.26 -17.51
C TYR A 49 -8.95 6.58 -18.81
N LEU A 50 -8.30 6.92 -19.90
CA LEU A 50 -8.46 6.29 -21.20
C LEU A 50 -7.07 5.92 -21.72
N GLU A 51 -6.98 4.77 -22.37
CA GLU A 51 -5.75 4.37 -23.05
C GLU A 51 -5.46 5.30 -24.23
N GLU A 52 -4.19 5.55 -24.52
CA GLU A 52 -3.75 6.24 -25.72
C GLU A 52 -3.83 5.30 -26.93
N SER A 53 -5.06 5.02 -27.37
CA SER A 53 -5.43 4.10 -28.45
C SER A 53 -6.54 4.70 -29.31
N GLU A 54 -6.78 4.14 -30.51
CA GLU A 54 -7.93 4.55 -31.34
C GLU A 54 -9.25 4.47 -30.59
N SER A 55 -9.43 3.44 -29.76
CA SER A 55 -10.61 3.27 -28.93
C SER A 55 -10.71 4.38 -27.89
N GLY A 56 -9.62 4.69 -27.17
CA GLY A 56 -9.59 5.76 -26.17
C GLY A 56 -9.88 7.13 -26.78
N PHE A 57 -9.31 7.46 -27.94
CA PHE A 57 -9.60 8.71 -28.66
C PHE A 57 -11.06 8.78 -29.13
N SER A 58 -11.62 7.65 -29.58
CA SER A 58 -13.05 7.57 -29.95
C SER A 58 -13.93 7.83 -28.75
N THR A 59 -13.67 7.18 -27.62
CA THR A 59 -14.41 7.37 -26.35
C THR A 59 -14.31 8.82 -25.87
N LEU A 60 -13.12 9.43 -25.93
CA LEU A 60 -12.94 10.84 -25.58
C LEU A 60 -13.78 11.78 -26.44
N ALA A 61 -13.83 11.52 -27.75
CA ALA A 61 -14.66 12.32 -28.67
C ALA A 61 -16.16 12.21 -28.31
N GLN A 62 -16.64 11.01 -28.00
CA GLN A 62 -18.02 10.77 -27.56
C GLN A 62 -18.32 11.50 -26.23
N VAL A 63 -17.41 11.42 -25.25
CA VAL A 63 -17.54 12.15 -23.98
C VAL A 63 -17.62 13.66 -24.21
N ARG A 64 -16.79 14.24 -25.09
CA ARG A 64 -16.85 15.68 -25.42
C ARG A 64 -18.19 16.09 -26.02
N ILE A 65 -18.74 15.28 -26.92
CA ILE A 65 -20.05 15.52 -27.54
C ILE A 65 -21.14 15.45 -26.48
N ALA A 66 -21.14 14.40 -25.64
CA ALA A 66 -22.12 14.19 -24.58
C ALA A 66 -22.09 15.32 -23.53
N LEU A 67 -20.87 15.77 -23.11
CA LEU A 67 -20.72 16.90 -22.21
C LEU A 67 -21.21 18.21 -22.82
N SER A 68 -21.00 18.44 -24.13
CA SER A 68 -21.54 19.61 -24.82
C SER A 68 -23.07 19.61 -24.87
N ALA A 69 -23.67 18.45 -25.05
CA ALA A 69 -25.11 18.30 -25.01
C ALA A 69 -25.66 18.54 -23.60
N LEU A 70 -25.02 17.97 -22.59
CA LEU A 70 -25.38 18.14 -21.18
C LEU A 70 -25.37 19.62 -20.77
N LYS A 71 -24.31 20.36 -21.12
CA LYS A 71 -24.16 21.79 -20.84
C LYS A 71 -25.31 22.62 -21.43
N LYS A 72 -25.82 22.25 -22.63
CA LYS A 72 -26.95 22.93 -23.28
C LYS A 72 -28.26 22.59 -22.62
N GLN A 73 -28.44 21.36 -22.17
CA GLN A 73 -29.69 20.90 -21.54
C GLN A 73 -29.78 21.38 -20.08
N HIS A 74 -28.64 21.50 -19.40
CA HIS A 74 -28.51 21.82 -17.98
C HIS A 74 -27.52 22.97 -17.75
N PRO A 75 -27.88 24.21 -18.09
CA PRO A 75 -27.02 25.38 -17.86
C PRO A 75 -26.65 25.60 -16.38
N GLU A 76 -27.49 25.09 -15.47
CA GLU A 76 -27.25 25.12 -14.01
C GLU A 76 -26.03 24.32 -13.53
N TYR A 77 -25.51 23.41 -14.37
CA TYR A 77 -24.31 22.64 -14.05
C TYR A 77 -23.00 23.38 -14.39
N ALA A 78 -23.08 24.64 -14.78
CA ALA A 78 -21.88 25.44 -15.08
C ALA A 78 -21.12 25.85 -13.79
N PRO A 79 -19.78 25.88 -13.83
CA PRO A 79 -18.91 25.54 -14.95
C PRO A 79 -18.56 24.04 -15.00
N LEU A 80 -19.00 23.35 -16.04
CA LEU A 80 -18.61 21.97 -16.30
C LEU A 80 -17.40 21.97 -17.24
N LEU A 81 -16.21 21.77 -16.69
CA LEU A 81 -14.95 21.83 -17.43
C LEU A 81 -14.43 20.40 -17.68
N LEU A 82 -13.85 20.17 -18.85
CA LEU A 82 -13.09 18.97 -19.17
C LEU A 82 -11.65 19.36 -19.37
N THR A 83 -10.78 18.91 -18.49
CA THR A 83 -9.33 19.05 -18.61
C THR A 83 -8.74 17.69 -18.98
N MET A 84 -7.61 17.70 -19.67
CA MET A 84 -6.87 16.50 -20.04
C MET A 84 -5.44 16.66 -19.61
N GLU A 85 -4.90 15.58 -19.07
CA GLU A 85 -3.49 15.45 -18.72
C GLU A 85 -3.01 14.11 -19.28
N ASN A 86 -1.87 14.09 -19.94
CA ASN A 86 -1.25 12.83 -20.30
C ASN A 86 -0.53 12.30 -19.06
N VAL A 87 -0.86 11.09 -18.69
CA VAL A 87 -0.18 10.35 -17.61
C VAL A 87 0.62 9.26 -18.29
N GLU A 88 1.94 9.37 -18.31
CA GLU A 88 2.79 8.28 -18.76
C GLU A 88 2.80 7.17 -17.69
N ASP A 89 2.73 5.90 -18.12
CA ASP A 89 2.78 4.75 -17.20
C ASP A 89 4.02 4.81 -16.30
N ALA A 90 5.16 5.26 -16.84
CA ALA A 90 6.39 5.48 -16.09
C ALA A 90 6.26 6.56 -15.01
N ASP A 91 5.46 7.59 -15.21
CA ASP A 91 5.21 8.65 -14.24
C ASP A 91 4.30 8.15 -13.12
N TRP A 92 3.33 7.31 -13.45
CA TRP A 92 2.44 6.73 -12.45
C TRP A 92 3.17 5.70 -11.57
N GLU A 93 3.99 4.86 -12.19
CA GLU A 93 4.78 3.83 -11.52
C GLU A 93 5.86 4.43 -10.59
N ASN A 94 6.33 5.64 -10.88
CA ASN A 94 7.41 6.29 -10.14
C ASN A 94 6.96 7.47 -9.25
N ASN A 95 5.81 8.09 -9.52
CA ASN A 95 5.38 9.29 -8.79
C ASN A 95 5.14 9.03 -7.29
N TRP A 96 4.68 7.85 -6.89
CA TRP A 96 4.52 7.51 -5.49
C TRP A 96 5.87 7.33 -4.77
N LYS A 97 6.94 6.94 -5.48
CA LYS A 97 8.28 6.75 -4.91
C LYS A 97 8.85 8.04 -4.30
N GLN A 98 8.52 9.20 -4.85
CA GLN A 98 8.98 10.49 -4.32
C GLN A 98 8.42 10.80 -2.91
N PHE A 99 7.25 10.25 -2.58
CA PHE A 99 6.61 10.43 -1.27
C PHE A 99 7.08 9.40 -0.24
N TYR A 100 7.75 8.34 -0.69
CA TYR A 100 8.21 7.28 0.18
C TYR A 100 9.66 7.54 0.60
N LYS A 101 9.83 8.11 1.79
CA LYS A 101 11.12 8.53 2.34
C LYS A 101 11.56 7.63 3.48
N PRO A 102 12.87 7.58 3.81
CA PRO A 102 13.35 6.84 4.97
C PRO A 102 12.58 7.23 6.24
N MET A 103 12.12 6.23 6.99
CA MET A 103 11.30 6.41 8.19
C MET A 103 11.96 5.79 9.41
N GLU A 104 12.15 6.58 10.45
CA GLU A 104 12.56 6.08 11.75
C GLU A 104 11.36 5.46 12.47
N ILE A 105 11.55 4.23 12.98
CA ILE A 105 10.54 3.49 13.72
C ILE A 105 11.12 3.06 15.05
N GLY A 106 10.44 3.39 16.14
CA GLY A 106 10.97 3.14 17.46
C GLY A 106 12.34 3.79 17.69
N GLU A 107 13.20 3.12 18.43
CA GLU A 107 14.53 3.61 18.77
C GLU A 107 15.63 2.99 17.90
N ARG A 108 15.42 1.78 17.38
CA ARG A 108 16.44 0.96 16.74
C ARG A 108 16.31 0.78 15.22
N LEU A 109 15.12 0.96 14.65
CA LEU A 109 14.85 0.66 13.24
C LEU A 109 14.84 1.93 12.38
N LEU A 110 15.32 1.78 11.13
CA LEU A 110 15.18 2.74 10.04
C LEU A 110 14.74 1.99 8.78
N VAL A 111 13.51 2.19 8.34
CA VAL A 111 12.99 1.64 7.08
C VAL A 111 13.41 2.55 5.94
N ILE A 112 14.02 1.99 4.91
CA ILE A 112 14.61 2.71 3.79
C ILE A 112 14.07 2.12 2.48
N PRO A 113 13.41 2.91 1.62
CA PRO A 113 13.11 2.47 0.26
C PRO A 113 14.40 2.10 -0.51
N GLU A 114 14.37 1.08 -1.36
CA GLU A 114 15.56 0.61 -2.08
C GLU A 114 16.22 1.69 -2.97
N TRP A 115 15.44 2.68 -3.44
CA TRP A 115 15.90 3.79 -4.28
C TRP A 115 16.42 4.99 -3.48
N GLU A 116 16.33 4.95 -2.15
CA GLU A 116 16.79 6.03 -1.27
C GLU A 116 18.09 5.67 -0.56
N GLN A 117 18.89 6.69 -0.29
CA GLN A 117 20.10 6.55 0.53
C GLN A 117 19.85 7.12 1.92
N ALA A 118 20.13 6.32 2.93
CA ALA A 118 20.07 6.80 4.30
C ALA A 118 21.37 7.48 4.72
N LYS A 119 21.25 8.53 5.52
CA LYS A 119 22.38 9.13 6.22
C LYS A 119 23.02 8.10 7.17
N PRO A 120 24.31 8.27 7.53
CA PRO A 120 24.92 7.46 8.56
C PRO A 120 24.09 7.46 9.86
N THR A 121 23.84 6.28 10.41
CA THR A 121 23.00 6.09 11.60
C THR A 121 23.44 4.82 12.33
N GLU A 122 23.24 4.80 13.66
CA GLU A 122 23.39 3.61 14.49
C GLU A 122 22.17 2.67 14.44
N ARG A 123 21.09 3.10 13.77
CA ARG A 123 19.87 2.30 13.64
C ARG A 123 20.07 1.11 12.69
N VAL A 124 19.38 0.04 12.98
CA VAL A 124 19.28 -1.13 12.11
C VAL A 124 18.52 -0.72 10.84
N LYS A 125 19.17 -0.81 9.72
CA LYS A 125 18.62 -0.45 8.42
C LYS A 125 17.80 -1.62 7.88
N LEU A 126 16.57 -1.37 7.52
CA LEU A 126 15.68 -2.27 6.81
C LEU A 126 15.40 -1.69 5.43
N ILE A 127 15.98 -2.26 4.41
CA ILE A 127 15.79 -1.85 3.02
C ILE A 127 14.57 -2.57 2.46
N LEU A 128 13.65 -1.84 1.85
CA LEU A 128 12.40 -2.38 1.36
C LEU A 128 12.06 -1.83 -0.01
N ASN A 129 11.68 -2.72 -0.92
CA ASN A 129 10.89 -2.35 -2.09
C ASN A 129 9.42 -2.65 -1.76
N PRO A 130 8.61 -1.65 -1.45
CA PRO A 130 7.21 -1.87 -1.09
C PRO A 130 6.38 -2.42 -2.25
N GLY A 131 6.79 -2.17 -3.51
CA GLY A 131 6.07 -2.65 -4.69
C GLY A 131 4.58 -2.29 -4.66
N LEU A 132 3.76 -3.18 -5.23
CA LEU A 132 2.30 -3.09 -5.19
C LEU A 132 1.68 -3.92 -4.04
N THR A 133 2.49 -4.49 -3.15
CA THR A 133 2.02 -5.32 -2.03
C THR A 133 1.81 -4.47 -0.78
N PHE A 134 0.90 -4.94 0.09
CA PHE A 134 0.70 -4.32 1.41
C PHE A 134 1.96 -4.49 2.29
N GLY A 135 2.18 -3.55 3.22
CA GLY A 135 3.32 -3.64 4.15
C GLY A 135 4.47 -2.69 3.81
N THR A 136 4.15 -1.46 3.44
CA THR A 136 5.15 -0.41 3.16
C THR A 136 5.84 0.15 4.40
N GLY A 137 5.37 -0.18 5.60
CA GLY A 137 5.84 0.39 6.87
C GLY A 137 5.24 1.76 7.21
N SER A 138 4.54 2.41 6.29
CA SER A 138 3.90 3.72 6.54
C SER A 138 2.63 3.62 7.39
N HIS A 139 1.91 2.50 7.29
CA HIS A 139 0.67 2.29 8.04
C HIS A 139 0.93 2.23 9.54
N ALA A 140 0.04 2.84 10.35
CA ALA A 140 0.20 2.92 11.80
C ALA A 140 0.31 1.53 12.45
N THR A 141 -0.47 0.54 11.99
CA THR A 141 -0.44 -0.83 12.52
C THR A 141 0.90 -1.52 12.27
N THR A 142 1.47 -1.37 11.08
CA THR A 142 2.79 -1.91 10.74
C THR A 142 3.87 -1.28 11.62
N ARG A 143 3.81 0.03 11.85
CA ARG A 143 4.73 0.73 12.76
C ARG A 143 4.63 0.22 14.19
N LEU A 144 3.43 -0.03 14.69
CA LEU A 144 3.21 -0.60 16.03
C LEU A 144 3.79 -2.02 16.14
N CYS A 145 3.58 -2.87 15.13
CA CYS A 145 4.16 -4.22 15.10
C CYS A 145 5.71 -4.16 15.08
N LEU A 146 6.31 -3.28 14.27
CA LEU A 146 7.76 -3.10 14.24
C LEU A 146 8.32 -2.62 15.59
N GLN A 147 7.65 -1.68 16.24
CA GLN A 147 8.02 -1.24 17.60
C GLN A 147 7.86 -2.35 18.65
N ALA A 148 6.85 -3.22 18.50
CA ALA A 148 6.68 -4.37 19.37
C ALA A 148 7.81 -5.38 19.16
N LEU A 149 8.16 -5.71 17.90
CA LEU A 149 9.28 -6.58 17.58
C LEU A 149 10.60 -6.05 18.17
N GLU A 150 10.85 -4.74 18.03
CA GLU A 150 12.03 -4.09 18.62
C GLU A 150 12.14 -4.29 20.14
N LYS A 151 11.01 -4.30 20.84
CA LYS A 151 10.94 -4.49 22.28
C LYS A 151 11.09 -5.95 22.71
N HIS A 152 10.60 -6.88 21.89
CA HIS A 152 10.51 -8.30 22.27
C HIS A 152 11.70 -9.14 21.76
N ILE A 153 12.33 -8.77 20.66
CA ILE A 153 13.51 -9.49 20.15
C ILE A 153 14.74 -9.16 21.00
N ARG A 154 15.34 -10.21 21.54
CA ARG A 154 16.55 -10.18 22.37
C ARG A 154 17.75 -10.85 21.71
N GLY A 155 17.48 -11.69 20.72
CA GLY A 155 18.45 -12.47 19.96
C GLY A 155 18.22 -13.98 20.06
N GLY A 156 18.10 -14.62 18.90
CA GLY A 156 17.93 -16.07 18.80
C GLY A 156 16.50 -16.59 18.75
N GLU A 157 15.51 -15.71 18.74
CA GLU A 157 14.09 -16.09 18.67
C GLU A 157 13.75 -16.76 17.34
N LYS A 158 12.74 -17.64 17.38
CA LYS A 158 12.04 -18.20 16.22
C LYS A 158 10.73 -17.43 16.04
N VAL A 159 10.56 -16.78 14.89
CA VAL A 159 9.44 -15.87 14.62
C VAL A 159 8.51 -16.48 13.57
N LEU A 160 7.19 -16.33 13.76
CA LEU A 160 6.16 -16.65 12.78
C LEU A 160 5.43 -15.37 12.38
N ASP A 161 5.34 -15.11 11.07
CA ASP A 161 4.68 -13.96 10.48
C ASP A 161 3.49 -14.44 9.63
N LEU A 162 2.27 -14.13 10.07
CA LEU A 162 1.04 -14.51 9.40
C LEU A 162 0.47 -13.32 8.62
N GLY A 163 0.26 -13.50 7.31
CA GLY A 163 -0.10 -12.41 6.40
C GLY A 163 1.09 -11.49 6.16
N CYS A 164 2.23 -12.04 5.73
CA CYS A 164 3.51 -11.35 5.71
C CYS A 164 3.61 -10.23 4.67
N GLY A 165 2.80 -10.25 3.60
CA GLY A 165 2.85 -9.27 2.52
C GLY A 165 4.26 -9.09 1.96
N SER A 166 4.82 -7.89 2.10
CA SER A 166 6.18 -7.54 1.70
C SER A 166 7.29 -8.25 2.50
N GLY A 167 6.95 -8.95 3.59
CA GLY A 167 7.90 -9.56 4.52
C GLY A 167 8.51 -8.59 5.53
N ILE A 168 8.02 -7.37 5.61
CA ILE A 168 8.64 -6.31 6.44
C ILE A 168 8.82 -6.71 7.91
N LEU A 169 7.84 -7.40 8.52
CA LEU A 169 7.89 -7.79 9.93
C LEU A 169 8.89 -8.92 10.17
N SER A 170 8.88 -9.94 9.31
CA SER A 170 9.83 -11.05 9.35
C SER A 170 11.27 -10.57 9.15
N ILE A 171 11.49 -9.71 8.15
CA ILE A 171 12.82 -9.16 7.83
C ILE A 171 13.30 -8.30 9.00
N ALA A 172 12.43 -7.43 9.56
CA ALA A 172 12.77 -6.64 10.74
C ALA A 172 13.17 -7.53 11.92
N ALA A 173 12.44 -8.62 12.15
CA ALA A 173 12.74 -9.56 13.21
C ALA A 173 14.16 -10.17 13.07
N LEU A 174 14.50 -10.63 11.86
CA LEU A 174 15.82 -11.19 11.57
C LEU A 174 16.94 -10.15 11.74
N LEU A 175 16.74 -8.94 11.24
CA LEU A 175 17.69 -7.83 11.38
C LEU A 175 17.89 -7.40 12.84
N LEU A 176 16.87 -7.54 13.68
CA LEU A 176 16.94 -7.25 15.12
C LEU A 176 17.61 -8.37 15.92
N GLY A 177 17.87 -9.54 15.30
CA GLY A 177 18.61 -10.63 15.91
C GLY A 177 17.83 -11.92 16.12
N ALA A 178 16.60 -12.06 15.59
CA ALA A 178 15.92 -13.34 15.56
C ALA A 178 16.74 -14.37 14.77
N ARG A 179 16.72 -15.63 15.20
CA ARG A 179 17.48 -16.70 14.56
C ARG A 179 16.86 -17.15 13.25
N ASP A 180 15.55 -17.38 13.27
CA ASP A 180 14.79 -17.86 12.12
C ASP A 180 13.44 -17.16 12.04
N ALA A 181 12.98 -16.91 10.82
CA ALA A 181 11.64 -16.42 10.56
C ALA A 181 10.90 -17.32 9.55
N PHE A 182 9.66 -17.65 9.89
CA PHE A 182 8.73 -18.35 9.03
C PHE A 182 7.57 -17.43 8.73
N ALA A 183 7.17 -17.35 7.46
CA ALA A 183 6.16 -16.42 7.02
C ALA A 183 5.19 -17.07 6.04
N CYS A 184 3.93 -16.67 6.06
CA CYS A 184 2.98 -17.06 5.04
C CYS A 184 2.04 -15.94 4.66
N ASP A 185 1.54 -16.02 3.43
CA ASP A 185 0.50 -15.16 2.91
C ASP A 185 -0.45 -15.96 2.02
N ILE A 186 -1.71 -15.55 1.95
CA ILE A 186 -2.70 -16.17 1.06
C ILE A 186 -2.44 -15.80 -0.40
N ASP A 187 -1.82 -14.64 -0.66
CA ASP A 187 -1.41 -14.22 -1.99
C ASP A 187 -0.03 -14.82 -2.32
N ASP A 188 0.03 -15.65 -3.36
CA ASP A 188 1.25 -16.30 -3.82
C ASP A 188 2.33 -15.33 -4.32
N LYS A 189 1.93 -14.14 -4.79
CA LYS A 189 2.84 -13.07 -5.20
C LYS A 189 3.71 -12.57 -4.04
N CYS A 190 3.18 -12.59 -2.83
CA CYS A 190 3.90 -12.14 -1.63
C CYS A 190 5.17 -12.95 -1.37
N VAL A 191 5.19 -14.24 -1.77
CA VAL A 191 6.37 -15.11 -1.57
C VAL A 191 7.60 -14.57 -2.31
N GLY A 192 7.42 -14.18 -3.58
CA GLY A 192 8.50 -13.59 -4.39
C GLY A 192 8.98 -12.27 -3.79
N VAL A 193 8.04 -11.36 -3.52
CA VAL A 193 8.32 -10.04 -2.96
C VAL A 193 9.05 -10.11 -1.61
N ALA A 194 8.62 -11.00 -0.72
CA ALA A 194 9.26 -11.17 0.59
C ALA A 194 10.71 -11.67 0.47
N TYR A 195 10.99 -12.59 -0.46
CA TYR A 195 12.36 -13.04 -0.72
C TYR A 195 13.23 -11.97 -1.39
N GLU A 196 12.69 -11.19 -2.31
CA GLU A 196 13.39 -10.06 -2.93
C GLU A 196 13.78 -9.03 -1.87
N ASN A 197 12.84 -8.66 -1.01
CA ASN A 197 13.10 -7.75 0.11
C ASN A 197 14.12 -8.32 1.12
N ALA A 198 14.07 -9.62 1.41
CA ALA A 198 15.06 -10.27 2.26
C ALA A 198 16.46 -10.19 1.65
N ALA A 199 16.59 -10.42 0.35
CA ALA A 199 17.86 -10.32 -0.37
C ALA A 199 18.46 -8.91 -0.33
N LEU A 200 17.64 -7.85 -0.40
CA LEU A 200 18.09 -6.46 -0.23
C LEU A 200 18.77 -6.22 1.12
N ASN A 201 18.43 -7.03 2.12
CA ASN A 201 18.95 -6.95 3.48
C ASN A 201 20.04 -8.02 3.78
N GLY A 202 20.51 -8.75 2.77
CA GLY A 202 21.51 -9.81 2.93
C GLY A 202 20.97 -11.06 3.67
N ILE A 203 19.66 -11.24 3.75
CA ILE A 203 19.03 -12.38 4.41
C ILE A 203 18.81 -13.49 3.40
N GLY A 204 19.42 -14.65 3.65
CA GLY A 204 19.30 -15.84 2.84
C GLY A 204 18.12 -16.73 3.27
N ARG A 205 17.86 -17.77 2.46
CA ARG A 205 16.76 -18.74 2.69
C ARG A 205 17.04 -19.71 3.83
N GLU A 206 18.24 -19.75 4.34
CA GLU A 206 18.65 -20.60 5.48
C GLU A 206 17.98 -20.18 6.80
N HIS A 207 17.64 -18.89 6.93
CA HIS A 207 17.00 -18.32 8.12
C HIS A 207 15.61 -17.75 7.85
N TYR A 208 15.20 -17.75 6.59
CA TYR A 208 13.90 -17.18 6.19
C TYR A 208 13.14 -18.11 5.26
N THR A 209 12.00 -18.61 5.75
CA THR A 209 11.10 -19.48 4.99
C THR A 209 9.78 -18.76 4.75
N VAL A 210 9.38 -18.62 3.48
CA VAL A 210 8.09 -18.01 3.09
C VAL A 210 7.29 -19.02 2.28
N ARG A 211 5.98 -19.12 2.53
CA ARG A 211 5.04 -20.00 1.82
C ARG A 211 3.77 -19.26 1.46
N ALA A 212 3.19 -19.61 0.31
CA ALA A 212 1.83 -19.22 -0.03
C ALA A 212 0.84 -20.19 0.59
N GLY A 213 -0.25 -19.67 1.13
CA GLY A 213 -1.36 -20.45 1.65
C GLY A 213 -1.96 -19.93 2.93
N ASP A 214 -3.13 -20.48 3.26
CA ASP A 214 -3.83 -20.19 4.51
C ASP A 214 -3.50 -21.28 5.54
N VAL A 215 -2.75 -20.91 6.56
CA VAL A 215 -2.33 -21.83 7.64
C VAL A 215 -3.50 -22.40 8.44
N LEU A 216 -4.67 -21.74 8.43
CA LEU A 216 -5.87 -22.22 9.13
C LEU A 216 -6.57 -23.35 8.38
N SER A 217 -6.58 -23.29 7.05
CA SER A 217 -7.23 -24.29 6.20
C SER A 217 -6.26 -25.34 5.64
N ASP A 218 -5.00 -24.98 5.36
CA ASP A 218 -3.98 -25.89 4.85
C ASP A 218 -3.22 -26.60 5.99
N LYS A 219 -3.67 -27.82 6.28
CA LYS A 219 -3.02 -28.67 7.29
C LYS A 219 -1.58 -29.08 6.95
N ARG A 220 -1.19 -29.06 5.67
CA ARG A 220 0.20 -29.36 5.28
C ARG A 220 1.10 -28.20 5.62
N LEU A 221 0.67 -26.99 5.29
CA LEU A 221 1.36 -25.76 5.63
C LEU A 221 1.52 -25.61 7.16
N ALA A 222 0.43 -25.82 7.90
CA ALA A 222 0.46 -25.80 9.36
C ALA A 222 1.45 -26.82 9.96
N ARG A 223 1.57 -28.02 9.37
CA ARG A 223 2.55 -29.04 9.80
C ARG A 223 3.99 -28.67 9.41
N GLU A 224 4.19 -28.08 8.23
CA GLU A 224 5.51 -27.63 7.76
C GLU A 224 6.08 -26.57 8.69
N PHE A 225 5.26 -25.61 9.07
CA PHE A 225 5.68 -24.56 10.02
C PHE A 225 5.90 -25.11 11.43
N GLY A 226 5.12 -26.12 11.81
CA GLY A 226 5.26 -26.73 13.14
C GLY A 226 4.77 -25.82 14.27
N GLY A 227 5.52 -25.83 15.38
CA GLY A 227 5.22 -25.05 16.57
C GLY A 227 6.50 -24.47 17.19
N ASP A 228 6.41 -24.13 18.46
CA ASP A 228 7.52 -23.64 19.28
C ASP A 228 8.13 -22.32 18.78
N TYR A 229 7.27 -21.37 18.43
CA TYR A 229 7.66 -20.01 18.12
C TYR A 229 7.74 -19.17 19.39
N ASP A 230 8.81 -18.40 19.51
CA ASP A 230 8.98 -17.45 20.60
C ASP A 230 8.10 -16.21 20.39
N ILE A 231 7.91 -15.82 19.12
CA ILE A 231 7.11 -14.66 18.73
C ILE A 231 6.23 -15.04 17.54
N VAL A 232 4.95 -14.68 17.62
CA VAL A 232 4.01 -14.73 16.49
C VAL A 232 3.53 -13.31 16.21
N VAL A 233 3.66 -12.87 14.99
CA VAL A 233 3.18 -11.57 14.54
C VAL A 233 2.17 -11.75 13.41
N ALA A 234 1.10 -10.94 13.44
CA ALA A 234 0.09 -10.88 12.41
C ALA A 234 -0.41 -9.44 12.29
N ASN A 235 -0.32 -8.88 11.10
CA ASN A 235 -0.86 -7.56 10.78
C ASN A 235 -1.80 -7.70 9.59
N ILE A 236 -2.97 -8.22 9.87
CA ILE A 236 -3.99 -8.63 8.89
C ILE A 236 -5.20 -7.70 9.05
N VAL A 237 -5.81 -7.32 7.94
CA VAL A 237 -7.05 -6.51 7.90
C VAL A 237 -8.24 -7.41 7.58
#